data_80a46f72ca915401ba419cc6c739528a
#
_entry.id   80a46f72ca915401ba419cc6c739528a
#
_cell.length_a   1.000
_cell.length_b   1.000
_cell.length_c   1.000
_cell.angle_alpha   90.00
_cell.angle_beta   90.00
_cell.angle_gamma   90.00
#
_symmetry.space_group_name_H-M   'P 1'
#
loop_
_entity.id
_entity.type
_entity.pdbx_description
1 polymer ?
#
loop_
_entity_poly.entity_id
_entity_poly.type
_entity_poly.pdbx_seq_one_letter_code
_entity_poly.pdbx_strand_id
1 'polypeptide(L)'
;MLSRLDCIGANFLREALYDLRYNEKNMRLHPRYLAVIVVIPLLAQPADPNREDWQSIFNGKNLDGWVVKFAHHEVGDNYGDTFRVENGLLRVMYDKYDEFGARFGHLFYKQKLSHFRVRVKYRFFGEQAKGGPAYAKLNSGIMFHSQPPESILKDQDWPISIEAQLLAGGRTTMNVCTPGTEIHRGGEMVKAHCTNSTSKVYKNDEWVAVELEVLGSGFVRQIVEGQLVLLYEKPMIGGGVANGFDPAFKKDGTVLSEGYIALQAESQPVEFKDVELLNLTGCMDQKAKNFKTYNVNRDDSKCVYR
;
A
#
# COMPACT_ATOMS: atom_id res chain seq x y z
N MET A 1 -18.85 -31.76 -14.35
CA MET A 1 -19.65 -32.67 -13.50
C MET A 1 -19.23 -32.52 -12.04
N LEU A 2 -19.15 -31.26 -11.51
CA LEU A 2 -18.63 -30.92 -10.16
C LEU A 2 -19.39 -29.74 -9.50
N SER A 3 -20.65 -29.51 -9.85
CA SER A 3 -21.44 -28.36 -9.36
C SER A 3 -22.70 -28.72 -8.56
N ARG A 4 -22.81 -29.94 -8.02
CA ARG A 4 -24.02 -30.35 -7.27
C ARG A 4 -23.79 -30.78 -5.80
N LEU A 5 -22.57 -30.76 -5.30
CA LEU A 5 -22.27 -31.20 -3.92
C LEU A 5 -22.25 -30.05 -2.90
N ASP A 6 -22.06 -28.80 -3.32
CA ASP A 6 -21.96 -27.68 -2.38
C ASP A 6 -23.33 -27.12 -1.91
N CYS A 7 -24.41 -27.42 -2.63
CA CYS A 7 -25.76 -26.96 -2.25
C CYS A 7 -26.46 -27.86 -1.20
N ILE A 8 -25.98 -29.09 -1.00
CA ILE A 8 -26.65 -30.03 -0.08
C ILE A 8 -26.21 -29.77 1.37
N GLY A 9 -24.96 -29.36 1.60
CA GLY A 9 -24.43 -29.07 2.95
C GLY A 9 -25.05 -27.85 3.61
N ALA A 10 -25.34 -26.81 2.84
CA ALA A 10 -25.90 -25.56 3.38
C ALA A 10 -27.38 -25.64 3.78
N ASN A 11 -28.16 -26.50 3.11
CA ASN A 11 -29.57 -26.70 3.45
C ASN A 11 -29.73 -27.59 4.68
N PHE A 12 -28.90 -28.59 4.88
CA PHE A 12 -28.96 -29.48 6.04
C PHE A 12 -28.67 -28.75 7.37
N LEU A 13 -27.75 -27.78 7.37
CA LEU A 13 -27.46 -26.94 8.55
C LEU A 13 -28.58 -25.94 8.86
N ARG A 14 -29.31 -25.51 7.85
CA ARG A 14 -30.40 -24.55 8.02
C ARG A 14 -31.68 -25.21 8.58
N GLU A 15 -31.98 -26.43 8.18
CA GLU A 15 -33.09 -27.19 8.73
C GLU A 15 -32.80 -27.70 10.15
N ALA A 16 -31.58 -28.13 10.45
CA ALA A 16 -31.17 -28.53 11.79
C ALA A 16 -31.24 -27.37 12.80
N LEU A 17 -30.95 -26.12 12.40
CA LEU A 17 -31.09 -24.93 13.25
C LEU A 17 -32.57 -24.45 13.39
N TYR A 18 -33.43 -24.77 12.45
CA TYR A 18 -34.86 -24.44 12.54
C TYR A 18 -35.60 -25.36 13.50
N ASP A 19 -35.30 -26.65 13.48
CA ASP A 19 -35.85 -27.63 14.41
C ASP A 19 -35.42 -27.43 15.86
N LEU A 20 -34.20 -26.92 16.10
CA LEU A 20 -33.72 -26.60 17.45
C LEU A 20 -34.47 -25.43 18.10
N ARG A 21 -34.98 -24.48 17.31
CA ARG A 21 -35.71 -23.31 17.84
C ARG A 21 -37.22 -23.58 18.10
N TYR A 22 -37.79 -24.59 17.45
CA TYR A 22 -39.23 -24.90 17.59
C TYR A 22 -39.54 -25.80 18.80
N ASN A 23 -38.52 -26.50 19.35
CA ASN A 23 -38.73 -27.49 20.43
C ASN A 23 -38.35 -27.00 21.83
N GLU A 24 -37.94 -25.74 22.05
CA GLU A 24 -37.57 -25.26 23.38
C GLU A 24 -38.73 -25.13 24.40
N LYS A 25 -39.98 -25.26 23.99
CA LYS A 25 -41.15 -25.05 24.89
C LYS A 25 -41.70 -26.29 25.55
N ASN A 26 -41.25 -27.52 25.23
CA ASN A 26 -41.86 -28.74 25.73
C ASN A 26 -40.91 -29.89 26.14
N MET A 27 -39.63 -29.65 26.37
CA MET A 27 -38.69 -30.71 26.79
C MET A 27 -38.60 -30.78 28.32
N ARG A 28 -39.27 -31.72 28.94
CA ARG A 28 -38.96 -32.24 30.28
C ARG A 28 -37.67 -33.08 30.15
N LEU A 29 -36.58 -32.58 30.70
CA LEU A 29 -35.26 -33.24 30.69
C LEU A 29 -35.34 -34.58 31.46
N HIS A 30 -35.23 -35.68 30.75
CA HIS A 30 -34.89 -36.97 31.34
C HIS A 30 -33.37 -37.09 31.49
N PRO A 31 -32.83 -37.49 32.67
CA PRO A 31 -31.41 -37.39 32.98
C PRO A 31 -30.56 -38.55 32.45
N ARG A 32 -30.70 -38.94 31.19
CA ARG A 32 -29.93 -40.06 30.61
C ARG A 32 -29.39 -39.87 29.20
N TYR A 33 -29.30 -38.67 28.69
CA TYR A 33 -28.59 -38.45 27.41
C TYR A 33 -27.23 -37.83 27.67
N LEU A 34 -26.19 -38.68 27.74
CA LEU A 34 -24.80 -38.23 27.58
C LEU A 34 -24.67 -37.69 26.14
N ALA A 35 -24.58 -36.38 26.00
CA ALA A 35 -24.22 -35.77 24.73
C ALA A 35 -22.76 -36.11 24.44
N VAL A 36 -22.53 -37.06 23.55
CA VAL A 36 -21.20 -37.31 23.01
C VAL A 36 -20.86 -36.15 22.11
N ILE A 37 -20.10 -35.19 22.63
CA ILE A 37 -19.48 -34.12 21.81
C ILE A 37 -18.42 -34.79 20.97
N VAL A 38 -18.72 -35.11 19.71
CA VAL A 38 -17.72 -35.52 18.73
C VAL A 38 -16.92 -34.28 18.39
N VAL A 39 -15.79 -34.10 19.06
CA VAL A 39 -14.77 -33.11 18.64
C VAL A 39 -14.13 -33.63 17.36
N ILE A 40 -14.66 -33.20 16.21
CA ILE A 40 -14.01 -33.41 14.94
C ILE A 40 -12.76 -32.54 14.94
N PRO A 41 -11.54 -33.12 14.90
CA PRO A 41 -10.35 -32.32 14.76
C PRO A 41 -10.45 -31.53 13.46
N LEU A 42 -10.43 -30.20 13.56
CA LEU A 42 -10.33 -29.33 12.40
C LEU A 42 -8.95 -29.60 11.77
N LEU A 43 -8.90 -30.54 10.84
CA LEU A 43 -7.68 -30.78 10.06
C LEU A 43 -7.38 -29.48 9.34
N ALA A 44 -6.29 -28.83 9.72
CA ALA A 44 -5.80 -27.65 9.03
C ALA A 44 -5.64 -28.00 7.55
N GLN A 45 -6.45 -27.41 6.70
CA GLN A 45 -6.31 -27.59 5.25
C GLN A 45 -4.91 -27.11 4.85
N PRO A 46 -4.22 -27.80 3.95
CA PRO A 46 -2.95 -27.32 3.42
C PRO A 46 -3.15 -25.92 2.85
N ALA A 47 -2.22 -25.01 3.14
CA ALA A 47 -2.29 -23.64 2.67
C ALA A 47 -2.32 -23.66 1.14
N ASP A 48 -3.32 -23.00 0.54
CA ASP A 48 -3.41 -22.84 -0.91
C ASP A 48 -2.18 -22.03 -1.41
N PRO A 49 -1.32 -22.61 -2.22
CA PRO A 49 -0.12 -21.92 -2.72
C PRO A 49 -0.45 -20.77 -3.66
N ASN A 50 -1.66 -20.71 -4.21
CA ASN A 50 -2.11 -19.65 -5.12
C ASN A 50 -2.77 -18.49 -4.37
N ARG A 51 -3.12 -18.69 -3.09
CA ARG A 51 -3.70 -17.62 -2.29
C ARG A 51 -2.66 -16.54 -2.00
N GLU A 52 -2.93 -15.31 -2.42
CA GLU A 52 -2.15 -14.13 -2.08
C GLU A 52 -2.35 -13.74 -0.60
N ASP A 53 -1.25 -13.63 0.13
CA ASP A 53 -1.27 -13.30 1.56
C ASP A 53 -1.06 -11.79 1.76
N TRP A 54 -2.02 -10.98 1.34
CA TRP A 54 -2.05 -9.54 1.56
C TRP A 54 -2.04 -9.23 3.06
N GLN A 55 -1.18 -8.31 3.45
CA GLN A 55 -1.04 -7.84 4.82
C GLN A 55 -1.48 -6.38 4.92
N SER A 56 -2.40 -6.08 5.82
CA SER A 56 -2.68 -4.69 6.16
C SER A 56 -1.46 -4.10 6.87
N ILE A 57 -0.87 -3.06 6.27
CA ILE A 57 0.27 -2.34 6.85
C ILE A 57 -0.16 -1.04 7.54
N PHE A 58 -1.44 -0.75 7.55
CA PHE A 58 -2.09 0.29 8.34
C PHE A 58 -3.13 -0.35 9.27
N ASN A 59 -2.99 -0.11 10.58
CA ASN A 59 -3.79 -0.79 11.60
C ASN A 59 -5.15 -0.12 11.89
N GLY A 60 -5.45 1.03 11.27
CA GLY A 60 -6.68 1.80 11.46
C GLY A 60 -6.82 2.47 12.82
N LYS A 61 -5.76 2.48 13.66
CA LYS A 61 -5.82 3.00 15.05
C LYS A 61 -4.80 4.10 15.31
N ASN A 62 -3.59 3.93 14.82
CA ASN A 62 -2.45 4.83 15.02
C ASN A 62 -1.42 4.69 13.90
N LEU A 63 -0.30 5.40 14.00
CA LEU A 63 0.80 5.39 13.04
C LEU A 63 1.89 4.35 13.39
N ASP A 64 1.61 3.34 14.22
CA ASP A 64 2.58 2.30 14.54
C ASP A 64 3.07 1.59 13.28
N GLY A 65 4.37 1.49 13.14
CA GLY A 65 5.01 0.91 11.97
C GLY A 65 5.32 1.92 10.86
N TRP A 66 5.07 3.20 11.10
CA TRP A 66 5.33 4.29 10.19
C TRP A 66 6.23 5.35 10.83
N VAL A 67 6.98 6.08 10.00
CA VAL A 67 7.88 7.16 10.41
C VAL A 67 7.54 8.41 9.60
N VAL A 68 7.31 9.52 10.27
CA VAL A 68 7.01 10.80 9.64
C VAL A 68 8.28 11.57 9.33
N LYS A 69 8.35 12.23 8.17
CA LYS A 69 9.38 13.23 7.84
C LYS A 69 8.75 14.37 7.06
N PHE A 70 8.92 15.57 7.55
CA PHE A 70 8.56 16.82 6.86
C PHE A 70 9.81 17.62 6.48
N ALA A 71 9.77 18.32 5.36
CA ALA A 71 10.73 19.39 5.06
C ALA A 71 10.71 20.40 6.21
N HIS A 72 11.90 20.89 6.61
CA HIS A 72 12.18 21.83 7.71
C HIS A 72 11.98 21.24 9.12
N HIS A 73 11.71 19.94 9.26
CA HIS A 73 11.49 19.26 10.54
C HIS A 73 12.39 18.06 10.69
N GLU A 74 12.67 17.68 11.95
CA GLU A 74 13.40 16.46 12.24
C GLU A 74 12.57 15.21 11.94
N VAL A 75 13.23 14.08 11.76
CA VAL A 75 12.54 12.79 11.57
C VAL A 75 11.69 12.46 12.79
N GLY A 76 10.44 12.08 12.59
CA GLY A 76 9.48 11.78 13.65
C GLY A 76 8.62 12.96 14.07
N ASP A 77 8.97 14.20 13.67
CA ASP A 77 8.14 15.37 13.96
C ASP A 77 6.94 15.40 12.99
N ASN A 78 5.77 15.07 13.53
CA ASN A 78 4.49 15.15 12.82
C ASN A 78 3.90 16.55 12.95
N TYR A 79 4.52 17.52 12.29
CA TYR A 79 4.16 18.94 12.38
C TYR A 79 2.66 19.13 12.17
N GLY A 80 2.04 19.93 13.07
CA GLY A 80 0.60 20.24 13.01
C GLY A 80 -0.31 19.02 13.12
N ASP A 81 0.22 17.84 13.55
CA ASP A 81 -0.54 16.59 13.57
C ASP A 81 -1.15 16.27 12.20
N THR A 82 -0.33 16.51 11.15
CA THR A 82 -0.75 16.39 9.75
C THR A 82 -1.16 14.96 9.39
N PHE A 83 -0.32 13.98 9.73
CA PHE A 83 -0.70 12.57 9.59
C PHE A 83 -1.39 12.11 10.86
N ARG A 84 -2.66 11.73 10.77
CA ARG A 84 -3.42 11.25 11.92
C ARG A 84 -4.43 10.19 11.54
N VAL A 85 -4.92 9.46 12.53
CA VAL A 85 -5.92 8.42 12.32
C VAL A 85 -7.24 8.87 12.92
N GLU A 86 -8.27 8.97 12.09
CA GLU A 86 -9.61 9.31 12.51
C GLU A 86 -10.62 8.37 11.85
N ASN A 87 -11.51 7.79 12.65
CA ASN A 87 -12.56 6.85 12.18
C ASN A 87 -12.02 5.67 11.34
N GLY A 88 -10.82 5.17 11.68
CA GLY A 88 -10.19 4.07 10.96
C GLY A 88 -9.50 4.48 9.65
N LEU A 89 -9.51 5.76 9.29
CA LEU A 89 -8.85 6.31 8.10
C LEU A 89 -7.52 6.95 8.49
N LEU A 90 -6.51 6.75 7.65
CA LEU A 90 -5.30 7.57 7.68
C LEU A 90 -5.60 8.87 6.96
N ARG A 91 -5.47 9.99 7.66
CA ARG A 91 -5.80 11.31 7.15
C ARG A 91 -4.58 12.21 7.10
N VAL A 92 -4.47 12.97 6.04
CA VAL A 92 -3.56 14.11 5.90
C VAL A 92 -4.39 15.38 6.05
N MET A 93 -4.09 16.18 7.08
CA MET A 93 -4.88 17.34 7.45
C MET A 93 -3.99 18.57 7.65
N TYR A 94 -4.55 19.76 7.36
CA TYR A 94 -3.84 21.04 7.47
C TYR A 94 -4.60 22.07 8.33
N ASP A 95 -5.54 21.63 9.14
CA ASP A 95 -6.40 22.48 9.99
C ASP A 95 -5.62 23.20 11.09
N LYS A 96 -4.40 22.77 11.40
CA LYS A 96 -3.50 23.40 12.37
C LYS A 96 -2.39 24.24 11.70
N TYR A 97 -2.54 24.54 10.42
CA TYR A 97 -1.57 25.33 9.66
C TYR A 97 -2.08 26.76 9.44
N ASP A 98 -1.27 27.76 9.77
CA ASP A 98 -1.51 29.14 9.34
C ASP A 98 -1.24 29.29 7.84
N GLU A 99 -0.14 28.70 7.37
CA GLU A 99 0.28 28.59 5.97
C GLU A 99 1.05 27.28 5.73
N PHE A 100 0.95 26.76 4.52
CA PHE A 100 1.66 25.53 4.13
C PHE A 100 3.17 25.62 4.31
N GLY A 101 3.78 26.76 3.89
CA GLY A 101 5.20 27.06 4.13
C GLY A 101 6.16 26.01 3.57
N ALA A 102 5.86 25.43 2.42
CA ALA A 102 6.65 24.36 1.77
C ALA A 102 6.93 23.14 2.67
N ARG A 103 6.05 22.84 3.62
CA ARG A 103 6.17 21.68 4.50
C ARG A 103 5.66 20.42 3.82
N PHE A 104 6.39 19.97 2.80
CA PHE A 104 6.14 18.69 2.15
C PHE A 104 6.43 17.56 3.12
N GLY A 105 5.49 16.64 3.29
CA GLY A 105 5.56 15.58 4.28
C GLY A 105 5.43 14.19 3.66
N HIS A 106 6.07 13.23 4.31
CA HIS A 106 6.07 11.84 3.90
C HIS A 106 5.92 10.93 5.12
N LEU A 107 4.98 10.00 5.04
CA LEU A 107 4.76 8.96 6.05
C LEU A 107 5.36 7.65 5.55
N PHE A 108 6.52 7.29 6.04
CA PHE A 108 7.31 6.14 5.60
C PHE A 108 6.88 4.86 6.31
N TYR A 109 6.63 3.80 5.56
CA TYR A 109 6.53 2.46 6.12
C TYR A 109 7.93 1.97 6.52
N LYS A 110 8.05 1.41 7.72
CA LYS A 110 9.36 1.10 8.35
C LYS A 110 10.18 -0.01 7.68
N GLN A 111 9.57 -0.81 6.79
CA GLN A 111 10.28 -1.91 6.15
C GLN A 111 10.82 -1.52 4.78
N LYS A 112 12.06 -1.90 4.52
CA LYS A 112 12.69 -1.82 3.21
C LYS A 112 12.18 -2.94 2.33
N LEU A 113 11.82 -2.64 1.08
CA LEU A 113 11.16 -3.55 0.15
C LEU A 113 11.84 -3.53 -1.22
N SER A 114 11.88 -4.69 -1.89
CA SER A 114 12.42 -4.83 -3.25
C SER A 114 11.37 -5.27 -4.26
N HIS A 115 10.75 -6.41 -4.04
CA HIS A 115 9.72 -7.00 -4.90
C HIS A 115 8.42 -7.07 -4.10
N PHE A 116 7.44 -6.28 -4.52
CA PHE A 116 6.18 -6.17 -3.76
C PHE A 116 5.04 -5.65 -4.62
N ARG A 117 3.81 -5.85 -4.12
CA ARG A 117 2.65 -5.10 -4.54
C ARG A 117 2.11 -4.34 -3.33
N VAL A 118 1.74 -3.09 -3.53
CA VAL A 118 1.03 -2.29 -2.53
C VAL A 118 -0.24 -1.75 -3.14
N ARG A 119 -1.35 -1.89 -2.43
CA ARG A 119 -2.63 -1.33 -2.85
C ARG A 119 -3.18 -0.40 -1.79
N VAL A 120 -3.82 0.67 -2.25
CA VAL A 120 -4.34 1.75 -1.41
C VAL A 120 -5.63 2.26 -2.02
N LYS A 121 -6.59 2.62 -1.19
CA LYS A 121 -7.68 3.49 -1.62
C LYS A 121 -7.44 4.88 -1.08
N TYR A 122 -7.52 5.89 -1.94
CA TYR A 122 -7.36 7.28 -1.55
C TYR A 122 -8.56 8.13 -1.98
N ARG A 123 -8.74 9.27 -1.31
CA ARG A 123 -9.75 10.28 -1.62
C ARG A 123 -9.24 11.64 -1.19
N PHE A 124 -9.26 12.60 -2.10
CA PHE A 124 -9.07 14.00 -1.72
C PHE A 124 -10.36 14.57 -1.15
N PHE A 125 -10.24 15.55 -0.27
CA PHE A 125 -11.40 16.25 0.29
C PHE A 125 -11.01 17.67 0.75
N GLY A 126 -11.99 18.47 1.12
CA GLY A 126 -11.77 19.81 1.66
C GLY A 126 -11.01 20.75 0.72
N GLU A 127 -10.48 21.81 1.29
CA GLU A 127 -9.74 22.85 0.59
C GLU A 127 -8.23 22.67 0.79
N GLN A 128 -7.45 23.08 -0.20
CA GLN A 128 -6.00 23.12 -0.12
C GLN A 128 -5.55 24.07 0.99
N ALA A 129 -4.51 23.71 1.73
CA ALA A 129 -3.89 24.58 2.74
C ALA A 129 -3.49 25.93 2.14
N LYS A 130 -3.72 26.99 2.89
CA LYS A 130 -3.32 28.35 2.49
C LYS A 130 -1.83 28.41 2.16
N GLY A 131 -1.46 29.03 1.04
CA GLY A 131 -0.07 29.10 0.57
C GLY A 131 0.43 27.80 -0.09
N GLY A 132 -0.42 26.80 -0.27
CA GLY A 132 -0.09 25.61 -1.06
C GLY A 132 0.12 25.97 -2.53
N PRO A 133 1.16 25.42 -3.21
CA PRO A 133 1.42 25.72 -4.60
C PRO A 133 0.33 25.16 -5.50
N ALA A 134 0.04 25.84 -6.61
CA ALA A 134 -1.08 25.47 -7.50
C ALA A 134 -0.98 24.05 -8.06
N TYR A 135 0.23 23.54 -8.33
CA TYR A 135 0.45 22.18 -8.82
C TYR A 135 0.10 21.11 -7.77
N ALA A 136 0.15 21.47 -6.49
CA ALA A 136 -0.11 20.57 -5.37
C ALA A 136 -1.61 20.49 -5.00
N LYS A 137 -2.49 21.18 -5.72
CA LYS A 137 -3.94 21.06 -5.53
C LYS A 137 -4.41 19.70 -6.00
N LEU A 138 -5.14 18.96 -5.14
CA LEU A 138 -5.60 17.59 -5.38
C LEU A 138 -4.43 16.69 -5.83
N ASN A 139 -3.30 16.77 -5.09
CA ASN A 139 -2.06 16.07 -5.35
C ASN A 139 -1.56 15.39 -4.07
N SER A 140 -1.07 14.18 -4.23
CA SER A 140 -0.43 13.32 -3.24
C SER A 140 0.35 12.24 -4.00
N GLY A 141 0.99 11.29 -3.32
CA GLY A 141 1.75 10.24 -3.97
C GLY A 141 2.05 9.04 -3.08
N ILE A 142 2.43 7.94 -3.72
CA ILE A 142 3.08 6.80 -3.09
C ILE A 142 4.53 6.82 -3.55
N MET A 143 5.44 7.23 -2.66
CA MET A 143 6.86 7.15 -2.92
C MET A 143 7.31 5.70 -2.75
N PHE A 144 8.25 5.24 -3.59
CA PHE A 144 8.86 3.92 -3.46
C PHE A 144 10.31 3.94 -3.96
N HIS A 145 11.05 2.87 -3.69
CA HIS A 145 12.52 2.88 -3.83
C HIS A 145 13.15 4.12 -3.20
N SER A 146 12.49 4.64 -2.17
CA SER A 146 12.94 5.85 -1.50
C SER A 146 14.15 5.59 -0.62
N GLN A 147 15.00 6.62 -0.51
CA GLN A 147 16.04 6.65 0.53
C GLN A 147 15.44 6.46 1.94
N PRO A 148 16.22 5.98 2.92
CA PRO A 148 15.74 5.85 4.31
C PRO A 148 15.28 7.20 4.88
N PRO A 149 14.20 7.26 5.67
CA PRO A 149 13.73 8.52 6.24
C PRO A 149 14.78 9.22 7.11
N GLU A 150 15.65 8.46 7.80
CA GLU A 150 16.74 8.97 8.64
C GLU A 150 17.86 9.63 7.84
N SER A 151 17.95 9.35 6.54
CA SER A 151 18.93 9.96 5.65
C SER A 151 18.45 11.26 5.00
N ILE A 152 17.19 11.60 5.17
CA ILE A 152 16.59 12.82 4.63
C ILE A 152 16.97 13.99 5.52
N LEU A 153 17.74 14.93 4.97
CA LEU A 153 18.15 16.11 5.70
C LEU A 153 16.96 16.99 6.11
N LYS A 154 17.16 17.83 7.12
CA LYS A 154 16.09 18.66 7.68
C LYS A 154 15.37 19.48 6.62
N ASP A 155 16.13 20.16 5.76
CA ASP A 155 15.61 21.08 4.74
C ASP A 155 15.46 20.42 3.35
N GLN A 156 15.61 19.11 3.25
CA GLN A 156 15.33 18.37 2.02
C GLN A 156 13.82 18.39 1.74
N ASP A 157 13.45 18.77 0.51
CA ASP A 157 12.04 18.89 0.09
C ASP A 157 11.38 17.52 -0.18
N TRP A 158 11.85 16.79 -1.19
CA TRP A 158 11.39 15.44 -1.52
C TRP A 158 12.47 14.39 -1.26
N PRO A 159 12.12 13.20 -0.83
CA PRO A 159 13.06 12.08 -0.79
C PRO A 159 13.52 11.75 -2.21
N ILE A 160 14.79 11.32 -2.36
CA ILE A 160 15.24 10.67 -3.59
C ILE A 160 14.46 9.37 -3.73
N SER A 161 13.55 9.30 -4.69
CA SER A 161 12.57 8.21 -4.84
C SER A 161 11.90 8.22 -6.20
N ILE A 162 11.15 7.17 -6.52
CA ILE A 162 10.13 7.20 -7.57
C ILE A 162 8.78 7.47 -6.91
N GLU A 163 7.94 8.27 -7.54
CA GLU A 163 6.59 8.58 -7.07
C GLU A 163 5.53 8.02 -8.02
N ALA A 164 4.61 7.22 -7.50
CA ALA A 164 3.34 6.95 -8.14
C ALA A 164 2.37 8.05 -7.72
N GLN A 165 2.23 9.08 -8.56
CA GLN A 165 1.53 10.33 -8.25
C GLN A 165 0.02 10.13 -8.26
N LEU A 166 -0.63 10.52 -7.18
CA LEU A 166 -2.07 10.46 -6.98
C LEU A 166 -2.68 11.83 -7.26
N LEU A 167 -3.59 11.90 -8.22
CA LEU A 167 -4.20 13.15 -8.66
C LEU A 167 -5.73 13.04 -8.78
N ALA A 168 -6.38 14.20 -8.81
CA ALA A 168 -7.78 14.37 -9.17
C ALA A 168 -7.99 15.73 -9.88
N GLY A 169 -9.25 16.11 -10.10
CA GLY A 169 -9.58 17.43 -10.66
C GLY A 169 -9.22 17.60 -12.14
N GLY A 170 -9.55 16.62 -12.98
CA GLY A 170 -9.35 16.70 -14.44
C GLY A 170 -7.97 16.22 -14.90
N ARG A 171 -7.15 15.69 -14.01
CA ARG A 171 -5.85 15.09 -14.33
C ARG A 171 -5.92 13.57 -14.22
N THR A 172 -5.10 12.86 -15.01
CA THR A 172 -4.89 11.42 -14.85
C THR A 172 -4.18 11.15 -13.52
N THR A 173 -4.46 10.01 -12.89
CA THR A 173 -3.80 9.59 -11.63
C THR A 173 -2.88 8.39 -11.87
N MET A 174 -2.05 8.06 -10.88
CA MET A 174 -0.98 7.08 -11.05
C MET A 174 -0.07 7.47 -12.24
N ASN A 175 0.28 8.75 -12.33
CA ASN A 175 1.40 9.20 -13.15
C ASN A 175 2.70 8.80 -12.46
N VAL A 176 3.82 8.75 -13.16
CA VAL A 176 5.13 8.59 -12.52
C VAL A 176 5.86 9.92 -12.49
N CYS A 177 6.34 10.31 -11.30
CA CYS A 177 7.30 11.42 -11.13
C CYS A 177 8.60 10.90 -10.49
N THR A 178 9.70 11.57 -10.76
CA THR A 178 11.04 11.06 -10.46
C THR A 178 11.89 12.10 -9.70
N PRO A 179 11.54 12.42 -8.42
CA PRO A 179 12.37 13.33 -7.63
C PRO A 179 13.75 12.71 -7.34
N GLY A 180 14.80 13.30 -7.90
CA GLY A 180 16.18 12.82 -7.77
C GLY A 180 16.47 11.47 -8.41
N THR A 181 15.60 11.01 -9.31
CA THR A 181 15.68 9.69 -9.96
C THR A 181 15.34 9.77 -11.45
N GLU A 182 15.52 8.66 -12.14
CA GLU A 182 15.21 8.47 -13.55
C GLU A 182 14.63 7.08 -13.79
N ILE A 183 13.89 6.93 -14.86
CA ILE A 183 13.30 5.65 -15.30
C ILE A 183 13.52 5.46 -16.80
N HIS A 184 13.33 4.22 -17.27
CA HIS A 184 13.26 3.90 -18.70
C HIS A 184 11.86 3.46 -19.07
N ARG A 185 11.50 3.69 -20.32
CA ARG A 185 10.25 3.21 -20.91
C ARG A 185 10.52 2.73 -22.33
N GLY A 186 10.23 1.45 -22.58
CA GLY A 186 10.55 0.84 -23.88
C GLY A 186 12.05 0.82 -24.20
N GLY A 187 12.90 0.71 -23.19
CA GLY A 187 14.36 0.69 -23.33
C GLY A 187 15.03 2.06 -23.31
N GLU A 188 14.27 3.17 -23.43
CA GLU A 188 14.82 4.52 -23.48
C GLU A 188 14.61 5.28 -22.16
N MET A 189 15.60 6.11 -21.82
CA MET A 189 15.53 6.97 -20.63
C MET A 189 14.45 8.04 -20.81
N VAL A 190 13.58 8.18 -19.80
CA VAL A 190 12.56 9.23 -19.76
C VAL A 190 13.17 10.50 -19.16
N LYS A 191 13.24 11.56 -19.96
CA LYS A 191 13.82 12.85 -19.53
C LYS A 191 12.85 13.73 -18.73
N ALA A 192 11.55 13.52 -18.92
CA ALA A 192 10.52 14.30 -18.23
C ALA A 192 10.45 13.89 -16.75
N HIS A 193 10.42 14.90 -15.85
CA HIS A 193 10.25 14.64 -14.43
C HIS A 193 8.96 13.87 -14.12
N CYS A 194 7.87 14.18 -14.79
CA CYS A 194 6.60 13.44 -14.65
C CYS A 194 6.12 12.94 -16.02
N THR A 195 5.59 11.72 -16.04
CA THR A 195 4.95 11.08 -17.20
C THR A 195 3.53 10.67 -16.85
N ASN A 196 2.58 11.11 -17.68
CA ASN A 196 1.17 10.81 -17.46
C ASN A 196 0.86 9.33 -17.72
N SER A 197 -0.02 8.79 -16.92
CA SER A 197 -0.67 7.49 -17.12
C SER A 197 -1.80 7.59 -18.15
N THR A 198 -2.40 6.45 -18.45
CA THR A 198 -3.62 6.36 -19.28
C THR A 198 -4.90 6.21 -18.46
N SER A 199 -4.86 6.53 -17.15
CA SER A 199 -6.04 6.44 -16.31
C SER A 199 -7.14 7.40 -16.73
N LYS A 200 -8.38 7.10 -16.39
CA LYS A 200 -9.43 8.13 -16.40
C LYS A 200 -9.14 9.21 -15.36
N VAL A 201 -9.83 10.33 -15.45
CA VAL A 201 -9.78 11.42 -14.47
C VAL A 201 -10.82 11.20 -13.38
N TYR A 202 -10.51 11.63 -12.16
CA TYR A 202 -11.37 11.51 -10.99
C TYR A 202 -11.71 12.90 -10.43
N LYS A 203 -12.80 12.98 -9.70
CA LYS A 203 -13.24 14.21 -9.04
C LYS A 203 -12.66 14.28 -7.63
N ASN A 204 -12.73 15.47 -7.02
CA ASN A 204 -12.59 15.62 -5.58
C ASN A 204 -13.70 14.80 -4.89
N ASP A 205 -13.39 14.28 -3.70
CA ASP A 205 -14.30 13.50 -2.87
C ASP A 205 -14.74 12.12 -3.46
N GLU A 206 -13.99 11.61 -4.43
CA GLU A 206 -14.20 10.29 -5.04
C GLU A 206 -13.13 9.31 -4.55
N TRP A 207 -13.55 8.15 -4.02
CA TRP A 207 -12.61 7.08 -3.67
C TRP A 207 -12.04 6.41 -4.92
N VAL A 208 -10.73 6.26 -4.95
CA VAL A 208 -10.00 5.63 -6.05
C VAL A 208 -9.13 4.50 -5.51
N ALA A 209 -9.26 3.31 -6.08
CA ALA A 209 -8.41 2.17 -5.76
C ALA A 209 -7.20 2.13 -6.69
N VAL A 210 -6.02 2.10 -6.11
CA VAL A 210 -4.76 2.03 -6.85
C VAL A 210 -3.89 0.88 -6.35
N GLU A 211 -3.09 0.34 -7.26
CA GLU A 211 -2.11 -0.69 -6.94
C GLU A 211 -0.81 -0.40 -7.68
N LEU A 212 0.29 -0.61 -6.99
CA LEU A 212 1.65 -0.50 -7.50
C LEU A 212 2.32 -1.86 -7.37
N GLU A 213 2.81 -2.42 -8.49
CA GLU A 213 3.66 -3.62 -8.50
C GLU A 213 5.09 -3.22 -8.86
N VAL A 214 6.03 -3.58 -8.00
CA VAL A 214 7.46 -3.26 -8.13
C VAL A 214 8.26 -4.56 -8.15
N LEU A 215 9.04 -4.78 -9.20
CA LEU A 215 9.86 -5.96 -9.37
C LEU A 215 11.36 -5.61 -9.31
N GLY A 216 11.80 -5.14 -8.13
CA GLY A 216 13.17 -4.71 -7.88
C GLY A 216 13.62 -3.62 -8.87
N SER A 217 14.76 -3.79 -9.52
CA SER A 217 15.26 -2.89 -10.57
C SER A 217 14.67 -3.15 -11.96
N GLY A 218 13.73 -4.07 -12.06
CA GLY A 218 13.08 -4.45 -13.31
C GLY A 218 11.90 -3.55 -13.66
N PHE A 219 10.74 -4.17 -13.83
CA PHE A 219 9.50 -3.48 -14.22
C PHE A 219 8.73 -2.95 -13.02
N VAL A 220 8.08 -1.82 -13.25
CA VAL A 220 7.06 -1.24 -12.37
C VAL A 220 5.76 -1.11 -13.12
N ARG A 221 4.66 -1.58 -12.52
CA ARG A 221 3.30 -1.48 -13.04
C ARG A 221 2.46 -0.64 -12.12
N GLN A 222 1.78 0.35 -12.68
CA GLN A 222 0.81 1.18 -11.97
C GLN A 222 -0.59 0.87 -12.47
N ILE A 223 -1.48 0.56 -11.55
CA ILE A 223 -2.81 0.00 -11.81
C ILE A 223 -3.85 0.88 -11.11
N VAL A 224 -4.91 1.23 -11.81
CA VAL A 224 -6.05 2.01 -11.28
C VAL A 224 -7.33 1.23 -11.54
N GLU A 225 -8.13 0.98 -10.50
CA GLU A 225 -9.38 0.21 -10.58
C GLU A 225 -9.19 -1.12 -11.35
N GLY A 226 -8.07 -1.81 -11.10
CA GLY A 226 -7.73 -3.07 -11.75
C GLY A 226 -7.20 -2.97 -13.18
N GLN A 227 -7.05 -1.77 -13.74
CA GLN A 227 -6.54 -1.55 -15.09
C GLN A 227 -5.09 -1.07 -15.07
N LEU A 228 -4.20 -1.73 -15.83
CA LEU A 228 -2.83 -1.26 -16.03
C LEU A 228 -2.86 0.07 -16.78
N VAL A 229 -2.33 1.13 -16.14
CA VAL A 229 -2.35 2.49 -16.68
C VAL A 229 -0.97 3.04 -17.03
N LEU A 230 0.09 2.44 -16.45
CA LEU A 230 1.47 2.82 -16.75
C LEU A 230 2.41 1.65 -16.48
N LEU A 231 3.38 1.48 -17.38
CA LEU A 231 4.46 0.48 -17.27
C LEU A 231 5.79 1.18 -17.61
N TYR A 232 6.80 0.96 -16.78
CA TYR A 232 8.17 1.46 -16.97
C TYR A 232 9.17 0.54 -16.29
N GLU A 233 10.45 0.84 -16.43
CA GLU A 233 11.53 -0.06 -16.04
C GLU A 233 12.79 0.68 -15.60
N LYS A 234 13.75 -0.05 -15.04
CA LYS A 234 15.10 0.41 -14.69
C LYS A 234 15.12 1.70 -13.88
N PRO A 235 14.49 1.74 -12.71
CA PRO A 235 14.58 2.89 -11.82
C PRO A 235 16.04 3.09 -11.39
N MET A 236 16.52 4.33 -11.42
CA MET A 236 17.89 4.69 -11.01
C MET A 236 17.95 6.09 -10.41
N ILE A 237 18.96 6.35 -9.63
CA ILE A 237 19.27 7.71 -9.14
C ILE A 237 19.75 8.53 -10.33
N GLY A 238 19.21 9.74 -10.49
CA GLY A 238 19.52 10.65 -11.58
C GLY A 238 18.62 11.88 -11.58
N GLY A 239 18.63 12.65 -12.66
CA GLY A 239 17.76 13.79 -12.84
C GLY A 239 17.85 14.85 -11.74
N GLY A 240 16.80 15.66 -11.63
CA GLY A 240 16.69 16.78 -10.71
C GLY A 240 15.46 16.72 -9.81
N VAL A 241 14.91 17.88 -9.48
CA VAL A 241 13.69 18.14 -8.71
C VAL A 241 13.82 17.95 -7.20
N ALA A 242 14.44 16.90 -6.67
CA ALA A 242 14.76 16.84 -5.25
C ALA A 242 15.89 17.82 -4.91
N ASN A 243 15.77 18.58 -3.81
CA ASN A 243 16.74 19.57 -3.37
C ASN A 243 17.03 19.42 -1.87
N GLY A 244 18.19 19.95 -1.43
CA GLY A 244 18.59 19.91 -0.02
C GLY A 244 19.02 18.53 0.48
N PHE A 245 19.29 17.58 -0.42
CA PHE A 245 19.70 16.23 -0.10
C PHE A 245 21.18 16.13 0.29
N ASP A 246 21.54 15.06 1.02
CA ASP A 246 22.94 14.71 1.23
C ASP A 246 23.53 14.15 -0.09
N PRO A 247 24.62 14.75 -0.62
CA PRO A 247 25.27 14.25 -1.84
C PRO A 247 25.73 12.79 -1.76
N ALA A 248 25.89 12.23 -0.57
CA ALA A 248 26.21 10.82 -0.39
C ALA A 248 25.11 9.88 -0.92
N PHE A 249 23.86 10.33 -0.93
CA PHE A 249 22.71 9.57 -1.45
C PHE A 249 22.42 9.86 -2.93
N LYS A 250 22.85 10.99 -3.48
CA LYS A 250 22.60 11.36 -4.88
C LYS A 250 23.77 10.95 -5.78
N LYS A 251 23.90 9.64 -6.00
CA LYS A 251 24.92 9.07 -6.90
C LYS A 251 24.26 8.67 -8.21
N ASP A 252 24.28 9.55 -9.18
CA ASP A 252 23.64 9.36 -10.48
C ASP A 252 24.11 8.08 -11.18
N GLY A 253 23.19 7.39 -11.83
CA GLY A 253 23.43 6.10 -12.46
C GLY A 253 23.35 4.89 -11.51
N THR A 254 23.17 5.10 -10.20
CA THR A 254 22.95 3.99 -9.26
C THR A 254 21.57 3.38 -9.49
N VAL A 255 21.54 2.09 -9.82
CA VAL A 255 20.29 1.35 -10.02
C VAL A 255 19.56 1.18 -8.70
N LEU A 256 18.26 1.48 -8.68
CA LEU A 256 17.39 1.29 -7.54
C LEU A 256 16.71 -0.07 -7.62
N SER A 257 17.02 -0.95 -6.67
CA SER A 257 16.43 -2.30 -6.60
C SER A 257 15.58 -2.53 -5.36
N GLU A 258 15.68 -1.64 -4.38
CA GLU A 258 14.98 -1.69 -3.11
C GLU A 258 14.93 -0.30 -2.47
N GLY A 259 14.06 -0.11 -1.51
CA GLY A 259 13.92 1.13 -0.76
C GLY A 259 12.67 1.13 0.10
N TYR A 260 12.31 2.30 0.58
CA TYR A 260 11.15 2.48 1.44
C TYR A 260 9.96 2.96 0.61
N ILE A 261 8.75 2.66 1.09
CA ILE A 261 7.52 3.27 0.57
C ILE A 261 7.08 4.39 1.52
N ALA A 262 6.47 5.44 0.97
CA ALA A 262 5.85 6.48 1.78
C ALA A 262 4.59 7.03 1.13
N LEU A 263 3.66 7.52 1.97
CA LEU A 263 2.50 8.28 1.54
C LEU A 263 2.78 9.77 1.70
N GLN A 264 2.46 10.57 0.68
CA GLN A 264 2.83 11.97 0.61
C GLN A 264 1.75 12.90 1.17
N ALA A 265 2.19 13.98 1.83
CA ALA A 265 1.41 15.14 2.24
C ALA A 265 1.92 16.37 1.48
N GLU A 266 1.10 16.91 0.57
CA GLU A 266 1.51 17.97 -0.37
C GLU A 266 0.51 19.13 -0.42
N SER A 267 0.07 19.64 0.71
CA SER A 267 -0.86 20.76 0.93
C SER A 267 -2.37 20.49 0.71
N GLN A 268 -2.76 19.42 0.03
CA GLN A 268 -4.17 19.06 -0.13
C GLN A 268 -4.56 17.99 0.89
N PRO A 269 -5.65 18.14 1.65
CA PRO A 269 -6.16 17.06 2.50
C PRO A 269 -6.51 15.82 1.68
N VAL A 270 -6.06 14.67 2.17
CA VAL A 270 -6.29 13.35 1.55
C VAL A 270 -6.52 12.30 2.62
N GLU A 271 -7.37 11.34 2.33
CA GLU A 271 -7.63 10.17 3.15
C GLU A 271 -7.14 8.91 2.46
N PHE A 272 -6.62 7.99 3.26
CA PHE A 272 -6.21 6.66 2.82
C PHE A 272 -6.88 5.58 3.64
N LYS A 273 -7.23 4.48 3.00
CA LYS A 273 -7.69 3.25 3.63
C LYS A 273 -7.25 2.03 2.84
N ASP A 274 -7.44 0.85 3.43
CA ASP A 274 -7.10 -0.42 2.78
C ASP A 274 -5.64 -0.40 2.27
N VAL A 275 -4.71 0.07 3.13
CA VAL A 275 -3.27 0.10 2.81
C VAL A 275 -2.71 -1.29 3.05
N GLU A 276 -2.52 -2.05 1.98
CA GLU A 276 -2.14 -3.45 2.05
C GLU A 276 -0.90 -3.73 1.20
N LEU A 277 -0.08 -4.64 1.68
CA LEU A 277 1.19 -5.05 1.09
C LEU A 277 1.18 -6.55 0.81
N LEU A 278 1.61 -6.93 -0.39
CA LEU A 278 1.98 -8.30 -0.74
C LEU A 278 3.48 -8.32 -1.03
N ASN A 279 4.25 -8.96 -0.16
CA ASN A 279 5.67 -9.15 -0.39
C ASN A 279 5.86 -10.31 -1.38
N LEU A 280 6.55 -10.04 -2.48
CA LEU A 280 6.82 -11.02 -3.55
C LEU A 280 8.19 -11.71 -3.38
N THR A 281 8.88 -11.44 -2.25
CA THR A 281 10.13 -12.09 -1.88
C THR A 281 9.87 -13.19 -0.86
N GLY A 282 10.10 -14.43 -1.23
CA GLY A 282 9.81 -15.57 -0.34
C GLY A 282 10.35 -16.89 -0.82
N CYS A 283 9.94 -17.96 -0.12
CA CYS A 283 10.29 -19.33 -0.47
C CYS A 283 9.69 -19.70 -1.84
N MET A 284 10.55 -20.19 -2.75
CA MET A 284 10.16 -20.67 -4.08
C MET A 284 10.39 -22.18 -4.25
N ASP A 285 10.72 -22.89 -3.17
CA ASP A 285 10.80 -24.36 -3.20
C ASP A 285 9.41 -24.97 -3.04
N GLN A 286 8.94 -25.68 -4.07
CA GLN A 286 7.62 -26.32 -4.09
C GLN A 286 7.44 -27.40 -3.00
N LYS A 287 8.54 -27.89 -2.39
CA LYS A 287 8.50 -28.85 -1.29
C LYS A 287 8.27 -28.19 0.08
N ALA A 288 8.44 -26.88 0.16
CA ALA A 288 8.22 -26.14 1.40
C ALA A 288 6.73 -25.93 1.67
N LYS A 289 6.33 -25.99 2.96
CA LYS A 289 4.93 -25.78 3.39
C LYS A 289 4.41 -24.38 3.10
N ASN A 290 5.29 -23.40 3.03
CA ASN A 290 4.98 -22.00 2.77
C ASN A 290 5.37 -21.54 1.36
N PHE A 291 5.50 -22.50 0.42
CA PHE A 291 5.64 -22.17 -1.00
C PHE A 291 4.44 -21.33 -1.48
N LYS A 292 4.73 -20.29 -2.25
CA LYS A 292 3.71 -19.43 -2.88
C LYS A 292 4.04 -19.20 -4.35
N THR A 293 3.05 -19.36 -5.21
CA THR A 293 3.20 -19.17 -6.66
C THR A 293 3.44 -17.73 -7.07
N TYR A 294 3.04 -16.78 -6.25
CA TYR A 294 3.23 -15.34 -6.50
C TYR A 294 4.62 -14.82 -6.13
N ASN A 295 5.46 -15.61 -5.42
CA ASN A 295 6.83 -15.22 -5.16
C ASN A 295 7.63 -15.17 -6.47
N VAL A 296 8.29 -14.06 -6.73
CA VAL A 296 9.11 -13.82 -7.92
C VAL A 296 10.58 -13.54 -7.58
N ASN A 297 10.85 -13.20 -6.33
CA ASN A 297 12.20 -13.03 -5.81
C ASN A 297 12.48 -14.10 -4.75
N ARG A 298 13.49 -14.95 -5.04
CA ARG A 298 13.78 -16.13 -4.22
C ARG A 298 14.49 -15.76 -2.92
N ASP A 299 13.97 -16.26 -1.81
CA ASP A 299 14.61 -16.21 -0.50
C ASP A 299 14.43 -17.56 0.22
N ASP A 300 15.41 -18.45 0.04
CA ASP A 300 15.36 -19.80 0.58
C ASP A 300 15.47 -19.84 2.11
N SER A 301 15.98 -18.77 2.75
CA SER A 301 16.04 -18.68 4.20
C SER A 301 14.64 -18.64 4.84
N LYS A 302 13.63 -18.30 4.06
CA LYS A 302 12.21 -18.26 4.46
C LYS A 302 11.48 -19.59 4.30
N CYS A 303 12.14 -20.64 3.72
CA CYS A 303 11.47 -21.90 3.49
C CYS A 303 11.23 -22.68 4.78
N VAL A 304 10.01 -23.21 4.94
CA VAL A 304 9.58 -24.02 6.09
C VAL A 304 9.23 -25.42 5.62
N TYR A 305 9.92 -26.42 6.14
CA TYR A 305 9.74 -27.83 5.72
C TYR A 305 9.03 -28.72 6.75
N ARG A 306 8.95 -28.32 8.02
CA ARG A 306 8.39 -29.15 9.12
C ARG A 306 7.36 -28.39 9.95
#